data_8962adc6ab640bc6b109f283bbafd4a7
#
_entry.id   8962adc6ab640bc6b109f283bbafd4a7
#
_cell.length_a   1.000
_cell.length_b   1.000
_cell.length_c   1.000
_cell.angle_alpha   90.00
_cell.angle_beta   90.00
_cell.angle_gamma   90.00
#
_symmetry.space_group_name_H-M   'P 1'
#
loop_
_entity.id
_entity.type
_entity.pdbx_description
1 polymer ?
#
loop_
_entity_poly.entity_id
_entity_poly.type
_entity_poly.pdbx_seq_one_letter_code
_entity_poly.pdbx_strand_id
1 'polypeptide(L)'
;MTNVIIHCSDSSFGNAALITKWHVQERGWVTIGYHYIILNGWLSAFKHHSYFDGHLESGRPLDDDADLEFNEIGAHAAGWNMSVGICLIGLSGTFTKTQLGTLSDLIKMLRDQFKEIKVMQHSDVEPKKPHCAGLTKLQLQVLNKY
;
A
#
# COMPACT_ATOMS: atom_id res chain seq x y z
N MET A 1 -11.19 3.98 15.25
CA MET A 1 -9.94 4.37 14.52
C MET A 1 -9.57 3.28 13.55
N THR A 2 -9.38 3.63 12.29
CA THR A 2 -8.97 2.69 11.24
C THR A 2 -7.47 2.76 11.04
N ASN A 3 -6.80 1.62 11.01
CA ASN A 3 -5.37 1.56 10.73
C ASN A 3 -5.14 1.52 9.21
N VAL A 4 -4.12 2.23 8.77
CA VAL A 4 -3.61 2.19 7.40
C VAL A 4 -2.16 1.72 7.45
N ILE A 5 -1.85 0.63 6.78
CA ILE A 5 -0.52 0.04 6.81
C ILE A 5 0.13 0.15 5.44
N ILE A 6 1.28 0.80 5.40
CA ILE A 6 2.06 1.02 4.18
C ILE A 6 3.06 -0.12 4.02
N HIS A 7 3.11 -0.67 2.81
CA HIS A 7 4.03 -1.72 2.39
C HIS A 7 4.88 -1.28 1.22
N CYS A 8 5.98 -1.96 0.99
CA CYS A 8 6.68 -1.97 -0.30
C CYS A 8 6.47 -3.32 -0.98
N SER A 9 6.54 -3.33 -2.31
CA SER A 9 6.39 -4.58 -3.07
C SER A 9 7.62 -5.49 -2.96
N ASP A 10 8.74 -4.95 -2.49
CA ASP A 10 10.05 -5.62 -2.46
C ASP A 10 10.48 -6.09 -3.86
N SER A 11 10.12 -5.31 -4.85
CA SER A 11 10.48 -5.49 -6.25
C SER A 11 10.76 -4.13 -6.87
N SER A 12 11.63 -4.05 -7.87
CA SER A 12 11.94 -2.81 -8.56
C SER A 12 10.87 -2.40 -9.57
N PHE A 13 9.92 -3.27 -9.86
CA PHE A 13 8.85 -3.07 -10.83
C PHE A 13 7.57 -3.76 -10.39
N GLY A 14 6.45 -3.36 -10.98
CA GLY A 14 5.17 -4.05 -10.79
C GLY A 14 3.95 -3.16 -10.96
N ASN A 15 2.80 -3.80 -10.85
CA ASN A 15 1.48 -3.19 -10.84
C ASN A 15 0.51 -4.12 -10.13
N ALA A 16 -0.76 -3.72 -10.00
CA ALA A 16 -1.77 -4.53 -9.33
C ALA A 16 -1.94 -5.91 -9.98
N ALA A 17 -1.94 -5.98 -11.32
CA ALA A 17 -2.09 -7.23 -12.04
C ALA A 17 -0.95 -8.21 -11.75
N LEU A 18 0.28 -7.72 -11.72
CA LEU A 18 1.46 -8.55 -11.45
C LEU A 18 1.48 -9.03 -9.99
N ILE A 19 1.16 -8.17 -9.03
CA ILE A 19 1.06 -8.57 -7.61
C ILE A 19 -0.07 -9.58 -7.42
N THR A 20 -1.20 -9.39 -8.08
CA THR A 20 -2.30 -10.36 -8.05
C THR A 20 -1.83 -11.72 -8.53
N LYS A 21 -1.09 -11.76 -9.63
CA LYS A 21 -0.50 -12.99 -10.14
C LYS A 21 0.41 -13.66 -9.10
N TRP A 22 1.29 -12.91 -8.46
CA TRP A 22 2.18 -13.44 -7.42
C TRP A 22 1.39 -13.99 -6.22
N HIS A 23 0.39 -13.25 -5.75
CA HIS A 23 -0.40 -13.67 -4.59
C HIS A 23 -1.26 -14.91 -4.90
N VAL A 24 -1.89 -14.96 -6.07
CA VAL A 24 -2.76 -16.08 -6.46
C VAL A 24 -1.92 -17.31 -6.82
N GLN A 25 -0.93 -17.17 -7.68
CA GLN A 25 -0.16 -18.31 -8.22
C GLN A 25 0.91 -18.82 -7.26
N GLU A 26 1.59 -17.93 -6.53
CA GLU A 26 2.73 -18.31 -5.69
C GLU A 26 2.33 -18.54 -4.23
N ARG A 27 1.29 -17.86 -3.74
CA ARG A 27 0.83 -17.95 -2.36
C ARG A 27 -0.52 -18.65 -2.20
N GLY A 28 -1.19 -18.97 -3.30
CA GLY A 28 -2.48 -19.65 -3.28
C GLY A 28 -3.63 -18.78 -2.73
N TRP A 29 -3.48 -17.47 -2.72
CA TRP A 29 -4.52 -16.56 -2.25
C TRP A 29 -5.62 -16.39 -3.29
N VAL A 30 -6.82 -16.01 -2.84
CA VAL A 30 -7.98 -15.79 -3.72
C VAL A 30 -7.76 -14.60 -4.64
N THR A 31 -7.11 -13.54 -4.13
CA THR A 31 -6.80 -12.32 -4.88
C THR A 31 -5.64 -11.58 -4.23
N ILE A 32 -5.32 -10.39 -4.76
CA ILE A 32 -4.31 -9.49 -4.19
C ILE A 32 -4.62 -9.16 -2.72
N GLY A 33 -3.59 -9.04 -1.89
CA GLY A 33 -3.74 -8.78 -0.45
C GLY A 33 -3.95 -7.32 -0.08
N TYR A 34 -3.59 -6.37 -0.95
CA TYR A 34 -3.65 -4.92 -0.70
C TYR A 34 -4.94 -4.31 -1.23
N HIS A 35 -5.35 -3.17 -0.66
CA HIS A 35 -6.47 -2.36 -1.14
C HIS A 35 -6.06 -1.38 -2.23
N TYR A 36 -4.86 -0.81 -2.12
CA TYR A 36 -4.31 0.15 -3.07
C TYR A 36 -2.86 -0.16 -3.41
N ILE A 37 -2.49 0.13 -4.64
CA ILE A 37 -1.13 -0.03 -5.15
C ILE A 37 -0.72 1.27 -5.84
N ILE A 38 0.46 1.80 -5.50
CA ILE A 38 1.01 3.01 -6.10
C ILE A 38 2.25 2.65 -6.90
N LEU A 39 2.18 2.85 -8.20
CA LEU A 39 3.21 2.43 -9.17
C LEU A 39 4.39 3.39 -9.16
N ASN A 40 5.58 2.85 -9.50
CA ASN A 40 6.81 3.65 -9.67
C ASN A 40 7.18 3.90 -11.12
N GLY A 41 6.34 3.50 -12.07
CA GLY A 41 6.60 3.66 -13.51
C GLY A 41 7.31 2.47 -14.16
N TRP A 42 7.92 1.57 -13.40
CA TRP A 42 8.53 0.36 -13.90
C TRP A 42 7.50 -0.77 -13.99
N LEU A 43 7.08 -1.10 -15.21
CA LEU A 43 6.09 -2.16 -15.47
C LEU A 43 6.74 -3.54 -15.59
N SER A 44 8.05 -3.56 -15.90
CA SER A 44 8.91 -4.74 -15.86
C SER A 44 10.33 -4.28 -15.53
N ALA A 45 11.27 -5.22 -15.40
CA ALA A 45 12.68 -4.90 -15.11
C ALA A 45 13.33 -4.02 -16.19
N PHE A 46 12.77 -4.01 -17.41
CA PHE A 46 13.36 -3.31 -18.57
C PHE A 46 12.44 -2.25 -19.20
N LYS A 47 11.24 -2.04 -18.66
CA LYS A 47 10.24 -1.18 -19.27
C LYS A 47 9.74 -0.13 -18.28
N HIS A 48 10.15 1.12 -18.49
CA HIS A 48 9.72 2.27 -17.71
C HIS A 48 8.81 3.18 -18.53
N HIS A 49 7.70 3.59 -17.94
CA HIS A 49 6.78 4.60 -18.45
C HIS A 49 6.52 5.64 -17.39
N SER A 50 7.00 6.86 -17.60
CA SER A 50 6.83 7.96 -16.64
C SER A 50 5.36 8.29 -16.35
N TYR A 51 4.46 8.05 -17.31
CA TYR A 51 3.02 8.20 -17.10
C TYR A 51 2.50 7.40 -15.91
N PHE A 52 3.06 6.21 -15.67
CA PHE A 52 2.64 5.33 -14.59
C PHE A 52 3.36 5.57 -13.27
N ASP A 53 4.35 6.47 -13.22
CA ASP A 53 5.00 6.83 -11.96
C ASP A 53 4.03 7.58 -11.07
N GLY A 54 3.75 7.05 -9.89
CA GLY A 54 2.76 7.57 -8.97
C GLY A 54 1.31 7.21 -9.32
N HIS A 55 1.07 6.38 -10.33
CA HIS A 55 -0.26 5.94 -10.71
C HIS A 55 -0.88 5.07 -9.62
N LEU A 56 -2.14 5.37 -9.26
CA LEU A 56 -2.88 4.64 -8.24
C LEU A 56 -3.74 3.56 -8.87
N GLU A 57 -3.59 2.33 -8.38
CA GLU A 57 -4.44 1.21 -8.76
C GLU A 57 -5.17 0.65 -7.53
N SER A 58 -6.37 0.12 -7.75
CA SER A 58 -7.14 -0.56 -6.72
C SER A 58 -6.84 -2.06 -6.72
N GLY A 59 -6.80 -2.65 -5.52
CA GLY A 59 -6.71 -4.08 -5.31
C GLY A 59 -8.00 -4.63 -4.73
N ARG A 60 -8.00 -5.08 -3.46
CA ARG A 60 -9.23 -5.49 -2.78
C ARG A 60 -10.21 -4.34 -2.68
N PRO A 61 -11.51 -4.58 -2.93
CA PRO A 61 -12.49 -3.51 -2.90
C PRO A 61 -12.68 -2.94 -1.49
N LEU A 62 -12.87 -1.63 -1.44
CA LEU A 62 -13.41 -0.89 -0.31
C LEU A 62 -14.66 -0.18 -0.80
N ASP A 63 -15.70 -0.13 0.01
CA ASP A 63 -16.83 0.74 -0.28
C ASP A 63 -16.51 2.19 0.17
N ASP A 64 -17.48 3.07 0.16
CA ASP A 64 -17.30 4.50 0.44
C ASP A 64 -17.77 4.92 1.84
N ASP A 65 -18.07 3.96 2.72
CA ASP A 65 -18.48 4.28 4.08
C ASP A 65 -17.27 4.42 5.05
N ALA A 66 -17.56 4.67 6.32
CA ALA A 66 -16.54 4.96 7.33
C ALA A 66 -16.06 3.73 8.10
N ASP A 67 -16.53 2.53 7.74
CA ASP A 67 -16.22 1.28 8.45
C ASP A 67 -15.56 0.27 7.53
N LEU A 68 -14.68 -0.57 8.09
CA LEU A 68 -14.15 -1.74 7.41
C LEU A 68 -14.99 -2.96 7.78
N GLU A 69 -15.68 -3.51 6.81
CA GLU A 69 -16.54 -4.66 6.97
C GLU A 69 -15.81 -5.96 6.60
N PHE A 70 -16.42 -7.09 6.92
CA PHE A 70 -15.79 -8.40 6.74
C PHE A 70 -15.33 -8.67 5.30
N ASN A 71 -16.09 -8.23 4.29
CA ASN A 71 -15.76 -8.41 2.87
C ASN A 71 -14.62 -7.49 2.38
N GLU A 72 -14.18 -6.54 3.20
CA GLU A 72 -13.12 -5.59 2.88
C GLU A 72 -11.78 -5.93 3.56
N ILE A 73 -11.74 -7.02 4.34
CA ILE A 73 -10.52 -7.45 5.02
C ILE A 73 -9.44 -7.78 4.00
N GLY A 74 -8.24 -7.23 4.23
CA GLY A 74 -7.06 -7.50 3.42
C GLY A 74 -6.37 -8.82 3.76
N ALA A 75 -5.26 -9.06 3.09
CA ALA A 75 -4.32 -10.13 3.41
C ALA A 75 -2.90 -9.57 3.23
N HIS A 76 -2.53 -8.63 4.08
CA HIS A 76 -1.29 -7.86 3.91
C HIS A 76 -0.44 -7.74 5.18
N ALA A 77 -1.01 -8.01 6.34
CA ALA A 77 -0.28 -7.94 7.60
C ALA A 77 -0.95 -8.87 8.62
N ALA A 78 -0.29 -9.97 8.98
CA ALA A 78 -0.82 -10.97 9.91
C ALA A 78 -1.24 -10.32 11.25
N GLY A 79 -2.49 -10.59 11.69
CA GLY A 79 -3.07 -9.98 12.86
C GLY A 79 -3.58 -8.54 12.66
N TRP A 80 -3.30 -7.93 11.51
CA TRP A 80 -3.67 -6.54 11.19
C TRP A 80 -4.44 -6.43 9.87
N ASN A 81 -5.00 -7.53 9.38
CA ASN A 81 -5.70 -7.53 8.08
C ASN A 81 -7.00 -6.73 8.10
N MET A 82 -7.56 -6.42 9.27
CA MET A 82 -8.66 -5.47 9.43
C MET A 82 -8.11 -4.03 9.43
N SER A 83 -7.40 -3.69 8.38
CA SER A 83 -6.82 -2.38 8.13
C SER A 83 -6.73 -2.14 6.64
N VAL A 84 -6.54 -0.88 6.23
CA VAL A 84 -6.31 -0.56 4.80
C VAL A 84 -4.84 -0.83 4.48
N GLY A 85 -4.58 -1.70 3.52
CA GLY A 85 -3.23 -1.99 3.04
C GLY A 85 -2.91 -1.21 1.78
N ILE A 86 -1.82 -0.44 1.79
CA ILE A 86 -1.32 0.31 0.64
C ILE A 86 0.08 -0.20 0.30
N CYS A 87 0.28 -0.64 -0.93
CA CYS A 87 1.59 -1.11 -1.40
C CYS A 87 2.22 -0.09 -2.35
N LEU A 88 3.42 0.35 -2.02
CA LEU A 88 4.26 1.15 -2.92
C LEU A 88 5.15 0.20 -3.72
N ILE A 89 5.06 0.24 -5.04
CA ILE A 89 5.97 -0.54 -5.89
C ILE A 89 7.39 -0.01 -5.72
N GLY A 90 8.30 -0.85 -5.29
CA GLY A 90 9.69 -0.50 -5.08
C GLY A 90 10.36 -1.34 -4.00
N LEU A 91 11.67 -1.25 -3.94
CA LEU A 91 12.46 -1.74 -2.82
C LEU A 91 12.34 -0.76 -1.65
N SER A 92 12.58 -1.25 -0.45
CA SER A 92 12.48 -0.46 0.78
C SER A 92 13.16 0.92 0.64
N GLY A 93 12.38 1.98 0.88
CA GLY A 93 12.89 3.37 0.91
C GLY A 93 13.28 3.96 -0.43
N THR A 94 12.99 3.32 -1.57
CA THR A 94 13.40 3.79 -2.91
C THR A 94 12.28 4.48 -3.68
N PHE A 95 11.27 4.99 -2.99
CA PHE A 95 10.07 5.53 -3.63
C PHE A 95 10.33 6.88 -4.30
N THR A 96 9.61 7.12 -5.40
CA THR A 96 9.70 8.39 -6.13
C THR A 96 8.92 9.48 -5.42
N LYS A 97 9.25 10.74 -5.70
CA LYS A 97 8.47 11.88 -5.20
C LYS A 97 7.01 11.82 -5.66
N THR A 98 6.78 11.35 -6.87
CA THR A 98 5.44 11.20 -7.44
C THR A 98 4.64 10.14 -6.67
N GLN A 99 5.26 9.01 -6.32
CA GLN A 99 4.63 8.01 -5.46
C GLN A 99 4.26 8.58 -4.09
N LEU A 100 5.17 9.31 -3.46
CA LEU A 100 4.92 9.91 -2.13
C LEU A 100 3.85 10.98 -2.18
N GLY A 101 3.76 11.75 -3.26
CA GLY A 101 2.67 12.70 -3.49
C GLY A 101 1.32 12.00 -3.60
N THR A 102 1.23 10.94 -4.39
CA THR A 102 0.01 10.13 -4.53
C THR A 102 -0.38 9.50 -3.19
N LEU A 103 0.61 8.98 -2.44
CA LEU A 103 0.36 8.43 -1.10
C LEU A 103 -0.25 9.49 -0.17
N SER A 104 0.31 10.69 -0.15
CA SER A 104 -0.20 11.79 0.67
C SER A 104 -1.66 12.13 0.32
N ASP A 105 -1.99 12.21 -0.96
CA ASP A 105 -3.35 12.49 -1.42
C ASP A 105 -4.31 11.35 -1.06
N LEU A 106 -3.87 10.10 -1.21
CA LEU A 106 -4.67 8.94 -0.83
C LEU A 106 -4.95 8.92 0.68
N ILE A 107 -3.95 9.22 1.52
CA ILE A 107 -4.13 9.29 2.97
C ILE A 107 -5.14 10.38 3.35
N LYS A 108 -5.13 11.53 2.69
CA LYS A 108 -6.13 12.58 2.91
C LYS A 108 -7.54 12.10 2.56
N MET A 109 -7.68 11.42 1.44
CA MET A 109 -8.96 10.84 1.01
C MET A 109 -9.47 9.81 2.05
N LEU A 110 -8.60 8.91 2.51
CA LEU A 110 -8.94 7.91 3.52
C LEU A 110 -9.31 8.56 4.87
N ARG A 111 -8.64 9.64 5.23
CA ARG A 111 -8.97 10.39 6.47
C ARG A 111 -10.35 11.02 6.39
N ASP A 112 -10.74 11.52 5.23
CA ASP A 112 -12.11 12.04 5.02
C ASP A 112 -13.15 10.91 5.09
N GLN A 113 -12.83 9.74 4.54
CA GLN A 113 -13.72 8.58 4.53
C GLN A 113 -13.87 7.97 5.92
N PHE A 114 -12.77 7.63 6.58
CA PHE A 114 -12.75 6.89 7.85
C PHE A 114 -12.71 7.78 9.10
N LYS A 115 -12.63 9.10 8.93
CA LYS A 115 -12.60 10.13 10.00
C LYS A 115 -11.35 10.07 10.87
N GLU A 116 -11.11 8.96 11.55
CA GLU A 116 -9.92 8.74 12.38
C GLU A 116 -9.09 7.60 11.80
N ILE A 117 -7.91 7.92 11.31
CA ILE A 117 -6.96 6.92 10.83
C ILE A 117 -5.62 7.06 11.54
N LYS A 118 -4.93 5.93 11.67
CA LYS A 118 -3.54 5.86 12.09
C LYS A 118 -2.72 5.23 10.97
N VAL A 119 -1.74 5.96 10.48
CA VAL A 119 -0.84 5.47 9.41
C VAL A 119 0.40 4.85 10.05
N MET A 120 0.67 3.62 9.68
CA MET A 120 1.84 2.84 10.10
C MET A 120 2.46 2.21 8.86
N GLN A 121 3.68 1.71 8.99
CA GLN A 121 4.27 0.85 7.97
C GLN A 121 4.38 -0.58 8.49
N HIS A 122 4.60 -1.53 7.59
CA HIS A 122 4.59 -2.97 7.92
C HIS A 122 5.57 -3.32 9.04
N SER A 123 6.76 -2.71 9.06
CA SER A 123 7.75 -2.94 10.10
C SER A 123 7.29 -2.54 11.51
N ASP A 124 6.30 -1.65 11.61
CA ASP A 124 5.75 -1.25 12.92
C ASP A 124 4.88 -2.34 13.55
N VAL A 125 4.32 -3.24 12.73
CA VAL A 125 3.36 -4.27 13.17
C VAL A 125 3.88 -5.69 12.99
N GLU A 126 4.97 -5.88 12.23
CA GLU A 126 5.57 -7.20 11.98
C GLU A 126 7.10 -7.12 12.11
N PRO A 127 7.65 -7.57 13.26
CA PRO A 127 9.11 -7.52 13.49
C PRO A 127 9.94 -8.30 12.47
N LYS A 128 9.35 -9.31 11.80
CA LYS A 128 10.02 -10.09 10.76
C LYS A 128 10.15 -9.37 9.43
N LYS A 129 9.58 -8.17 9.32
CA LYS A 129 9.61 -7.31 8.13
C LYS A 129 10.24 -5.94 8.44
N PRO A 130 11.50 -5.91 8.96
CA PRO A 130 12.08 -4.68 9.50
C PRO A 130 12.29 -3.57 8.46
N HIS A 131 12.29 -3.90 7.17
CA HIS A 131 12.56 -2.96 6.07
C HIS A 131 11.33 -2.56 5.27
N CYS A 132 10.17 -3.11 5.57
CA CYS A 132 8.92 -2.77 4.86
C CYS A 132 8.12 -1.71 5.65
N ALA A 133 7.78 -0.65 5.08
CA ALA A 133 7.99 -0.19 3.71
C ALA A 133 9.31 0.59 3.49
N GLY A 134 9.97 1.07 4.53
CA GLY A 134 11.17 1.89 4.43
C GLY A 134 10.89 3.39 4.40
N LEU A 135 9.73 3.81 4.88
CA LEU A 135 9.44 5.22 5.10
C LEU A 135 10.23 5.73 6.32
N THR A 136 10.70 6.96 6.25
CA THR A 136 11.36 7.59 7.38
C THR A 136 10.35 7.94 8.47
N LYS A 137 10.83 8.10 9.69
CA LYS A 137 10.00 8.55 10.81
C LYS A 137 9.30 9.88 10.51
N LEU A 138 10.01 10.81 9.85
CA LEU A 138 9.45 12.10 9.46
C LEU A 138 8.32 11.93 8.44
N GLN A 139 8.51 11.08 7.43
CA GLN A 139 7.47 10.80 6.43
C GLN A 139 6.20 10.26 7.08
N LEU A 140 6.33 9.30 8.01
CA LEU A 140 5.18 8.77 8.75
C LEU A 140 4.51 9.84 9.64
N GLN A 141 5.29 10.69 10.30
CA GLN A 141 4.75 11.78 11.10
C GLN A 141 3.94 12.76 10.25
N VAL A 142 4.42 13.11 9.06
CA VAL A 142 3.70 13.98 8.13
C VAL A 142 2.39 13.36 7.69
N LEU A 143 2.37 12.07 7.35
CA LEU A 143 1.16 11.36 6.96
C LEU A 143 0.11 11.29 8.08
N ASN A 144 0.55 11.23 9.33
CA ASN A 144 -0.36 11.20 10.48
C ASN A 144 -0.86 12.58 10.91
N LYS A 145 -0.20 13.65 10.45
CA LYS A 145 -0.53 15.02 10.86
C LYS A 145 -1.70 15.62 10.06
N TYR A 146 -1.84 15.23 8.84
CA TYR A 146 -2.82 15.77 7.91
C TYR A 146 -3.82 14.70 7.48
#